data_aae9a56edfe748d4bc9019c9851aca60
#
_entry.id   aae9a56edfe748d4bc9019c9851aca60
#
_cell.length_a   1.000
_cell.length_b   1.000
_cell.length_c   1.000
_cell.angle_alpha   90.00
_cell.angle_beta   90.00
_cell.angle_gamma   90.00
#
_symmetry.space_group_name_H-M   'P 1'
#
loop_
_entity.id
_entity.type
_entity.pdbx_description
1 polymer ?
#
loop_
_entity_poly.entity_id
_entity_poly.type
_entity_poly.pdbx_seq_one_letter_code
_entity_poly.pdbx_strand_id
1 'polypeptide(L)'
;MSPTRRRTVLKSLWGASALLPLGIASAQAPAAAPAASKPFSGPIPKEFTDPKTGRRVVRISQEAGSGVLYFYRHAYTPEGDVMVIKSPSGIMGVRLKDWNTTLLAPGRENDLLFMLRTTREAVYSVTDPGAGEAVDRPKTIYAVHVDTKKVRRLARIAAGGVTASNADDTLLLGQVAYGAKPLQPKDAASIAKFGNTEYAALGPDGKPLNFAKAKGVRMLERWSARVPAELFTIDLESGERKVLYQTEEWIGHAQFSPTDPKLIRFCMEGPWHRVDRIKLIHADGSGLRSVHTRTMNFEIWGHEFFSHDGKWLWYDLQTPRGQVFWVAGLELATGRRIWKRLEANEWGVHFNIAPDNKTFASDGGDADMVAHAPDGKWIQLLQAEDIVDADLPSYDDKLITVEKFKSTRLVDLSAHDYRLEPNLRFTPDGKWLVFASNMHGAQHVYAVDASLP
;
A
#
# COMPACT_ATOMS: atom_id res chain seq x y z
N MET A 1 -65.48 -13.32 21.20
CA MET A 1 -65.98 -14.60 20.65
C MET A 1 -64.82 -15.22 19.85
N SER A 2 -64.26 -16.30 20.40
CA SER A 2 -63.33 -17.22 19.71
C SER A 2 -64.20 -18.25 18.96
N PRO A 3 -63.75 -18.88 17.89
CA PRO A 3 -63.25 -20.24 18.03
C PRO A 3 -62.04 -20.61 17.15
N THR A 4 -61.01 -21.24 17.72
CA THR A 4 -60.76 -22.67 17.79
C THR A 4 -60.45 -23.45 16.48
N ARG A 5 -59.18 -23.82 16.35
CA ARG A 5 -58.62 -25.14 15.97
C ARG A 5 -58.98 -25.84 14.66
N ARG A 6 -57.92 -26.28 13.93
CA ARG A 6 -57.65 -27.73 13.76
C ARG A 6 -56.21 -27.98 13.31
N ARG A 7 -55.50 -28.79 14.12
CA ARG A 7 -54.27 -29.51 13.77
C ARG A 7 -54.66 -30.70 12.87
N THR A 8 -53.91 -30.89 11.79
CA THR A 8 -53.91 -32.17 11.08
C THR A 8 -52.49 -32.73 11.08
N VAL A 9 -52.37 -33.89 11.73
CA VAL A 9 -51.19 -34.74 11.76
C VAL A 9 -51.25 -35.63 10.53
N LEU A 10 -50.21 -35.64 9.71
CA LEU A 10 -50.02 -36.64 8.66
C LEU A 10 -48.78 -37.45 8.98
N LYS A 11 -49.00 -38.75 9.05
CA LYS A 11 -48.08 -39.83 9.39
C LYS A 11 -47.15 -40.13 8.21
N SER A 12 -45.94 -40.45 8.57
CA SER A 12 -44.82 -41.01 7.84
C SER A 12 -45.18 -42.15 6.85
N LEU A 13 -44.55 -42.06 5.66
CA LEU A 13 -44.27 -43.24 4.82
C LEU A 13 -42.76 -43.28 4.57
N TRP A 14 -42.16 -44.37 5.01
CA TRP A 14 -40.75 -44.69 4.75
C TRP A 14 -40.61 -45.20 3.32
N GLY A 15 -39.86 -44.48 2.50
CA GLY A 15 -39.36 -44.96 1.21
C GLY A 15 -37.85 -45.15 1.30
N ALA A 16 -37.42 -46.43 1.19
CA ALA A 16 -36.02 -46.78 1.11
C ALA A 16 -35.43 -46.28 -0.23
N SER A 17 -34.55 -45.31 -0.19
CA SER A 17 -33.75 -44.90 -1.35
C SER A 17 -32.32 -45.43 -1.19
N ALA A 18 -31.89 -46.16 -2.19
CA ALA A 18 -30.57 -46.76 -2.28
C ALA A 18 -29.46 -45.68 -2.27
N LEU A 19 -28.52 -45.88 -1.37
CA LEU A 19 -27.26 -45.09 -1.30
C LEU A 19 -26.35 -45.51 -2.48
N LEU A 20 -26.19 -44.61 -3.45
CA LEU A 20 -25.06 -44.64 -4.37
C LEU A 20 -23.83 -44.09 -3.63
N PRO A 21 -22.65 -44.68 -3.81
CA PRO A 21 -21.44 -44.16 -3.16
C PRO A 21 -21.04 -42.85 -3.80
N LEU A 22 -21.09 -41.76 -3.03
CA LEU A 22 -20.45 -40.50 -3.36
C LEU A 22 -18.93 -40.73 -3.45
N GLY A 23 -18.37 -40.57 -4.62
CA GLY A 23 -16.93 -40.57 -4.85
C GLY A 23 -16.25 -39.55 -3.94
N ILE A 24 -15.34 -40.04 -3.12
CA ILE A 24 -14.46 -39.21 -2.29
C ILE A 24 -13.57 -38.41 -3.25
N ALA A 25 -13.88 -37.13 -3.43
CA ALA A 25 -12.93 -36.23 -4.05
C ALA A 25 -11.68 -36.24 -3.17
N SER A 26 -10.60 -36.77 -3.68
CA SER A 26 -9.28 -36.72 -3.05
C SER A 26 -8.92 -35.25 -2.83
N ALA A 27 -8.92 -34.84 -1.56
CA ALA A 27 -8.35 -33.56 -1.16
C ALA A 27 -6.87 -33.58 -1.58
N GLN A 28 -6.54 -32.74 -2.54
CA GLN A 28 -5.16 -32.51 -2.94
C GLN A 28 -4.40 -32.01 -1.72
N ALA A 29 -3.36 -32.73 -1.31
CA ALA A 29 -2.50 -32.31 -0.22
C ALA A 29 -2.01 -30.89 -0.46
N PRO A 30 -1.94 -30.02 0.56
CA PRO A 30 -1.41 -28.69 0.39
C PRO A 30 0.01 -28.79 -0.17
N ALA A 31 0.28 -28.05 -1.24
CA ALA A 31 1.62 -27.96 -1.82
C ALA A 31 2.61 -27.63 -0.71
N ALA A 32 3.70 -28.38 -0.66
CA ALA A 32 4.77 -28.16 0.33
C ALA A 32 5.20 -26.68 0.25
N ALA A 33 5.30 -26.04 1.40
CA ALA A 33 5.80 -24.67 1.49
C ALA A 33 7.16 -24.61 0.73
N PRO A 34 7.38 -23.60 -0.12
CA PRO A 34 8.65 -23.48 -0.84
C PRO A 34 9.79 -23.47 0.17
N ALA A 35 10.80 -24.32 -0.06
CA ALA A 35 11.98 -24.39 0.78
C ALA A 35 12.56 -22.99 0.93
N ALA A 36 12.87 -22.59 2.17
CA ALA A 36 13.52 -21.31 2.44
C ALA A 36 14.74 -21.18 1.52
N SER A 37 14.80 -20.12 0.74
CA SER A 37 15.90 -19.85 -0.16
C SER A 37 17.20 -19.84 0.64
N LYS A 38 18.25 -20.48 0.11
CA LYS A 38 19.58 -20.45 0.76
C LYS A 38 20.01 -18.99 0.93
N PRO A 39 20.53 -18.60 2.10
CA PRO A 39 21.01 -17.23 2.29
C PRO A 39 22.02 -16.89 1.20
N PHE A 40 21.92 -15.71 0.63
CA PHE A 40 22.87 -15.21 -0.35
C PHE A 40 24.27 -15.19 0.28
N SER A 41 25.23 -15.82 -0.38
CA SER A 41 26.63 -15.88 0.08
C SER A 41 27.51 -15.10 -0.90
N GLY A 42 28.07 -13.98 -0.44
CA GLY A 42 28.98 -13.15 -1.23
C GLY A 42 28.66 -11.65 -1.18
N PRO A 43 29.45 -10.81 -1.85
CA PRO A 43 29.16 -9.38 -1.95
C PRO A 43 27.91 -9.17 -2.79
N ILE A 44 26.98 -8.34 -2.29
CA ILE A 44 25.73 -8.00 -3.00
C ILE A 44 26.09 -7.26 -4.31
N PRO A 45 25.69 -7.77 -5.48
CA PRO A 45 26.07 -7.15 -6.75
C PRO A 45 25.47 -5.75 -6.89
N LYS A 46 26.18 -4.84 -7.54
CA LYS A 46 25.66 -3.52 -7.90
C LYS A 46 24.65 -3.63 -9.04
N GLU A 47 24.87 -4.54 -9.96
CA GLU A 47 24.02 -4.80 -11.11
C GLU A 47 24.02 -6.29 -11.45
N PHE A 48 22.88 -6.82 -11.85
CA PHE A 48 22.74 -8.22 -12.28
C PHE A 48 21.56 -8.36 -13.27
N THR A 49 21.57 -9.48 -13.98
CA THR A 49 20.42 -9.92 -14.78
C THR A 49 19.63 -10.94 -13.97
N ASP A 50 18.33 -10.71 -13.79
CA ASP A 50 17.44 -11.68 -13.14
C ASP A 50 17.44 -12.99 -13.94
N PRO A 51 17.79 -14.12 -13.35
CA PRO A 51 18.01 -15.37 -14.09
C PRO A 51 16.72 -15.99 -14.63
N LYS A 52 15.55 -15.64 -14.09
CA LYS A 52 14.28 -16.17 -14.55
C LYS A 52 13.61 -15.27 -15.60
N THR A 53 13.84 -13.97 -15.52
CA THR A 53 13.15 -13.01 -16.41
C THR A 53 14.05 -12.42 -17.48
N GLY A 54 15.37 -12.53 -17.31
CA GLY A 54 16.36 -11.89 -18.19
C GLY A 54 16.44 -10.37 -18.04
N ARG A 55 15.75 -9.79 -17.07
CA ARG A 55 15.71 -8.34 -16.86
C ARG A 55 16.93 -7.83 -16.10
N ARG A 56 17.39 -6.67 -16.51
CA ARG A 56 18.46 -5.93 -15.84
C ARG A 56 17.96 -5.33 -14.53
N VAL A 57 18.66 -5.61 -13.43
CA VAL A 57 18.38 -5.06 -12.09
C VAL A 57 19.61 -4.34 -11.57
N VAL A 58 19.41 -3.14 -11.03
CA VAL A 58 20.46 -2.30 -10.44
C VAL A 58 20.17 -2.12 -8.95
N ARG A 59 21.15 -2.36 -8.09
CA ARG A 59 21.09 -1.98 -6.67
C ARG A 59 21.49 -0.50 -6.56
N ILE A 60 20.52 0.34 -6.18
CA ILE A 60 20.68 1.80 -6.08
C ILE A 60 21.39 2.16 -4.76
N SER A 61 20.89 1.63 -3.63
CA SER A 61 21.45 1.98 -2.32
C SER A 61 22.78 1.33 -2.06
N GLN A 62 23.68 2.06 -1.41
CA GLN A 62 25.00 1.54 -0.98
C GLN A 62 24.92 0.91 0.41
N GLU A 63 24.13 1.48 1.31
CA GLU A 63 24.00 1.06 2.70
C GLU A 63 22.87 0.04 2.87
N ALA A 64 23.16 -1.04 3.59
CA ALA A 64 22.16 -1.97 4.09
C ALA A 64 21.20 -1.27 5.06
N GLY A 65 19.89 -1.55 4.96
CA GLY A 65 18.86 -0.86 5.72
C GLY A 65 18.26 0.37 5.00
N SER A 66 18.72 0.65 3.77
CA SER A 66 18.09 1.69 2.95
C SER A 66 16.73 1.26 2.44
N GLY A 67 15.79 2.21 2.30
CA GLY A 67 14.41 1.94 1.87
C GLY A 67 13.80 3.10 1.08
N VAL A 68 12.74 2.77 0.37
CA VAL A 68 11.91 3.72 -0.39
C VAL A 68 10.77 4.25 0.48
N LEU A 69 10.13 5.33 0.04
CA LEU A 69 8.86 5.79 0.59
C LEU A 69 7.73 4.81 0.25
N TYR A 70 6.65 4.85 1.00
CA TYR A 70 5.45 4.08 0.70
C TYR A 70 4.97 4.38 -0.73
N PHE A 71 4.52 3.37 -1.47
CA PHE A 71 4.40 3.34 -2.94
C PHE A 71 3.68 4.54 -3.58
N TYR A 72 2.73 5.18 -2.92
CA TYR A 72 1.99 6.35 -3.45
C TYR A 72 2.59 7.70 -3.06
N ARG A 73 3.54 7.76 -2.12
CA ARG A 73 4.12 9.05 -1.68
C ARG A 73 5.01 9.64 -2.77
N HIS A 74 4.91 10.94 -2.95
CA HIS A 74 5.75 11.65 -3.93
C HIS A 74 7.23 11.60 -3.53
N ALA A 75 8.08 11.11 -4.43
CA ALA A 75 9.50 10.84 -4.14
C ALA A 75 10.48 11.51 -5.11
N TYR A 76 9.99 12.25 -6.09
CA TYR A 76 10.78 12.80 -7.17
C TYR A 76 10.79 14.32 -7.16
N THR A 77 11.89 14.93 -7.66
CA THR A 77 11.94 16.36 -7.98
C THR A 77 10.93 16.72 -9.07
N PRO A 78 10.50 18.00 -9.18
CA PRO A 78 9.59 18.44 -10.24
C PRO A 78 10.08 18.08 -11.66
N GLU A 79 11.39 18.14 -11.89
CA GLU A 79 12.03 17.79 -13.16
C GLU A 79 12.14 16.28 -13.39
N GLY A 80 11.89 15.47 -12.34
CA GLY A 80 11.97 14.01 -12.41
C GLY A 80 13.39 13.46 -12.55
N ASP A 81 14.41 14.22 -12.17
CA ASP A 81 15.82 13.83 -12.31
C ASP A 81 16.45 13.24 -11.05
N VAL A 82 15.88 13.54 -9.87
CA VAL A 82 16.33 13.04 -8.57
C VAL A 82 15.16 12.38 -7.81
N MET A 83 15.42 11.21 -7.25
CA MET A 83 14.55 10.53 -6.30
C MET A 83 15.14 10.62 -4.89
N VAL A 84 14.30 10.64 -3.85
CA VAL A 84 14.75 10.56 -2.46
C VAL A 84 14.46 9.20 -1.84
N ILE A 85 15.42 8.71 -1.06
CA ILE A 85 15.33 7.45 -0.30
C ILE A 85 15.81 7.65 1.13
N LYS A 86 15.41 6.73 2.02
CA LYS A 86 15.96 6.63 3.39
C LYS A 86 17.23 5.79 3.38
N SER A 87 18.20 6.13 4.23
CA SER A 87 19.34 5.29 4.55
C SER A 87 19.68 5.37 6.05
N PRO A 88 20.49 4.45 6.60
CA PRO A 88 20.99 4.57 7.96
C PRO A 88 21.78 5.84 8.25
N SER A 89 22.45 6.41 7.23
CA SER A 89 23.16 7.69 7.34
C SER A 89 22.25 8.91 7.30
N GLY A 90 20.98 8.75 6.85
CA GLY A 90 20.03 9.85 6.71
C GLY A 90 19.27 9.83 5.40
N ILE A 91 18.90 11.01 4.90
CA ILE A 91 18.15 11.18 3.66
C ILE A 91 19.11 11.28 2.48
N MET A 92 18.91 10.43 1.47
CA MET A 92 19.73 10.39 0.26
C MET A 92 18.94 10.88 -0.94
N GLY A 93 19.58 11.69 -1.78
CA GLY A 93 19.14 11.96 -3.15
C GLY A 93 19.78 10.95 -4.10
N VAL A 94 19.00 10.41 -5.03
CA VAL A 94 19.41 9.47 -6.07
C VAL A 94 19.20 10.12 -7.43
N ARG A 95 20.27 10.36 -8.16
CA ARG A 95 20.20 10.91 -9.53
C ARG A 95 19.83 9.78 -10.51
N LEU A 96 18.69 9.89 -11.18
CA LEU A 96 18.11 8.78 -11.94
C LEU A 96 18.92 8.39 -13.18
N LYS A 97 19.67 9.31 -13.80
CA LYS A 97 20.43 9.02 -15.03
C LYS A 97 21.58 8.03 -14.83
N ASP A 98 22.13 7.90 -13.63
CA ASP A 98 23.34 7.11 -13.34
C ASP A 98 23.30 6.41 -11.96
N TRP A 99 22.22 6.58 -11.21
CA TRP A 99 21.99 6.00 -9.88
C TRP A 99 22.99 6.47 -8.80
N ASN A 100 23.67 7.61 -9.05
CA ASN A 100 24.57 8.18 -8.05
C ASN A 100 23.77 8.74 -6.87
N THR A 101 24.25 8.44 -5.66
CA THR A 101 23.60 8.85 -4.41
C THR A 101 24.36 9.98 -3.74
N THR A 102 23.65 10.93 -3.13
CA THR A 102 24.20 12.06 -2.39
C THR A 102 23.47 12.17 -1.04
N LEU A 103 24.23 12.30 0.06
CA LEU A 103 23.65 12.58 1.37
C LEU A 103 23.13 14.01 1.41
N LEU A 104 21.82 14.16 1.65
CA LEU A 104 21.12 15.45 1.69
C LEU A 104 20.99 15.97 3.12
N ALA A 105 20.49 15.14 4.03
CA ALA A 105 20.32 15.46 5.44
C ALA A 105 20.86 14.29 6.29
N PRO A 106 22.02 14.46 6.98
CA PRO A 106 22.58 13.44 7.85
C PRO A 106 21.71 13.27 9.11
N GLY A 107 21.62 12.05 9.61
CA GLY A 107 20.90 11.71 10.85
C GLY A 107 19.91 10.57 10.63
N ARG A 108 20.10 9.48 11.37
CA ARG A 108 19.20 8.30 11.33
C ARG A 108 17.80 8.61 11.84
N GLU A 109 17.66 9.61 12.69
CA GLU A 109 16.41 10.11 13.27
C GLU A 109 15.55 10.88 12.26
N ASN A 110 16.11 11.29 11.13
CA ASN A 110 15.38 12.00 10.09
C ASN A 110 14.38 11.06 9.40
N ASP A 111 13.08 11.28 9.66
CA ASP A 111 12.02 10.49 9.02
C ASP A 111 11.59 11.15 7.72
N LEU A 112 12.08 10.65 6.58
CA LEU A 112 11.73 11.12 5.24
C LEU A 112 10.25 10.93 4.98
N LEU A 113 9.53 11.97 4.57
CA LEU A 113 8.09 11.97 4.37
C LEU A 113 7.68 11.96 2.88
N PHE A 114 8.16 12.94 2.10
CA PHE A 114 7.86 13.09 0.67
C PHE A 114 8.76 14.18 0.04
N MET A 115 8.67 14.34 -1.28
CA MET A 115 9.20 15.52 -2.01
C MET A 115 8.08 16.55 -2.19
N LEU A 116 8.43 17.85 -2.14
CA LEU A 116 7.56 18.92 -2.61
C LEU A 116 7.39 18.82 -4.13
N ARG A 117 6.28 19.36 -4.64
CA ARG A 117 5.91 19.22 -6.07
C ARG A 117 6.39 20.38 -6.93
N THR A 118 6.56 21.55 -6.34
CA THR A 118 6.92 22.78 -7.03
C THR A 118 8.36 23.20 -6.79
N THR A 119 9.00 22.61 -5.77
CA THR A 119 10.40 22.89 -5.42
C THR A 119 11.20 21.60 -5.32
N ARG A 120 12.53 21.72 -5.43
CA ARG A 120 13.47 20.59 -5.34
C ARG A 120 13.82 20.27 -3.87
N GLU A 121 12.80 20.14 -3.02
CA GLU A 121 13.01 19.96 -1.57
C GLU A 121 12.38 18.66 -1.06
N ALA A 122 13.16 17.87 -0.33
CA ALA A 122 12.71 16.71 0.40
C ALA A 122 12.21 17.12 1.79
N VAL A 123 11.01 16.70 2.14
CA VAL A 123 10.38 16.96 3.44
C VAL A 123 10.64 15.80 4.39
N TYR A 124 11.04 16.12 5.60
CA TYR A 124 11.28 15.15 6.65
C TYR A 124 10.86 15.67 8.02
N SER A 125 10.64 14.77 8.98
CA SER A 125 10.35 15.12 10.35
C SER A 125 11.44 14.65 11.29
N VAL A 126 11.64 15.44 12.36
CA VAL A 126 12.47 15.08 13.50
C VAL A 126 11.59 15.13 14.75
N THR A 127 11.63 14.07 15.55
CA THR A 127 10.94 14.06 16.85
C THR A 127 11.68 15.00 17.80
N ASP A 128 10.95 15.86 18.48
CA ASP A 128 11.54 16.85 19.38
C ASP A 128 12.25 16.15 20.56
N PRO A 129 13.42 16.67 21.01
CA PRO A 129 14.14 16.12 22.14
C PRO A 129 13.28 16.10 23.43
N GLY A 130 13.41 15.04 24.23
CA GLY A 130 12.70 14.92 25.52
C GLY A 130 11.22 14.55 25.43
N ALA A 131 10.72 14.24 24.26
CA ALA A 131 9.30 13.95 24.04
C ALA A 131 8.81 12.59 24.62
N GLY A 132 9.62 11.85 25.34
CA GLY A 132 9.25 10.55 25.93
C GLY A 132 8.99 9.45 24.87
N GLU A 133 8.30 8.38 25.26
CA GLU A 133 8.00 7.22 24.38
C GLU A 133 6.57 7.24 23.77
N ALA A 134 5.79 8.29 24.00
CA ALA A 134 4.43 8.40 23.48
C ALA A 134 4.41 8.36 21.94
N VAL A 135 3.38 7.74 21.35
CA VAL A 135 3.22 7.63 19.88
C VAL A 135 2.97 9.00 19.23
N ASP A 136 2.28 9.88 19.95
CA ASP A 136 1.89 11.23 19.54
C ASP A 136 2.87 12.29 20.05
N ARG A 137 4.16 12.08 19.84
CA ARG A 137 5.22 13.02 20.22
C ARG A 137 5.27 14.25 19.31
N PRO A 138 5.64 15.44 19.88
CA PRO A 138 5.91 16.61 19.06
C PRO A 138 7.01 16.35 18.04
N LYS A 139 6.83 16.92 16.84
CA LYS A 139 7.77 16.82 15.73
C LYS A 139 7.95 18.16 15.06
N THR A 140 9.17 18.43 14.62
CA THR A 140 9.47 19.55 13.73
C THR A 140 9.62 19.03 12.29
N ILE A 141 8.97 19.70 11.36
CA ILE A 141 8.96 19.37 9.93
C ILE A 141 9.95 20.30 9.23
N TYR A 142 10.87 19.71 8.49
CA TYR A 142 11.91 20.40 7.73
C TYR A 142 11.80 20.06 6.25
N ALA A 143 12.36 20.94 5.43
CA ALA A 143 12.66 20.69 4.02
C ALA A 143 14.15 20.85 3.76
N VAL A 144 14.75 19.96 2.97
CA VAL A 144 16.13 20.05 2.50
C VAL A 144 16.16 20.10 0.97
N HIS A 145 16.84 21.10 0.44
CA HIS A 145 17.01 21.27 -1.01
C HIS A 145 18.03 20.27 -1.56
N VAL A 146 17.68 19.51 -2.60
CA VAL A 146 18.50 18.39 -3.09
C VAL A 146 19.86 18.80 -3.65
N ASP A 147 19.99 19.99 -4.23
CA ASP A 147 21.25 20.46 -4.83
C ASP A 147 22.09 21.23 -3.83
N THR A 148 21.50 22.21 -3.13
CA THR A 148 22.23 23.11 -2.21
C THR A 148 22.38 22.58 -0.81
N LYS A 149 21.60 21.55 -0.44
CA LYS A 149 21.49 20.97 0.92
C LYS A 149 21.04 21.97 1.99
N LYS A 150 20.53 23.13 1.56
CA LYS A 150 19.97 24.12 2.49
C LYS A 150 18.73 23.55 3.16
N VAL A 151 18.70 23.62 4.48
CA VAL A 151 17.57 23.20 5.30
C VAL A 151 16.75 24.40 5.74
N ARG A 152 15.43 24.27 5.68
CA ARG A 152 14.48 25.22 6.28
C ARG A 152 13.42 24.51 7.08
N ARG A 153 12.93 25.13 8.11
CA ARG A 153 11.79 24.64 8.91
C ARG A 153 10.49 24.99 8.18
N LEU A 154 9.58 24.01 8.06
CA LEU A 154 8.23 24.20 7.51
C LEU A 154 7.18 24.42 8.60
N ALA A 155 7.15 23.52 9.59
CA ALA A 155 6.12 23.54 10.62
C ALA A 155 6.62 22.84 11.91
N ARG A 156 5.86 22.97 12.99
CA ARG A 156 5.97 22.12 14.19
C ARG A 156 4.58 21.62 14.55
N ILE A 157 4.45 20.33 14.79
CA ILE A 157 3.22 19.67 15.22
C ILE A 157 3.37 19.13 16.62
N ALA A 158 2.33 19.28 17.44
CA ALA A 158 2.33 18.80 18.83
C ALA A 158 2.17 17.27 18.92
N ALA A 159 1.49 16.67 17.93
CA ALA A 159 1.21 15.23 17.89
C ALA A 159 0.93 14.77 16.45
N GLY A 160 1.04 13.46 16.21
CA GLY A 160 0.72 12.84 14.94
C GLY A 160 1.84 12.90 13.90
N GLY A 161 1.48 13.07 12.63
CA GLY A 161 2.43 13.12 11.52
C GLY A 161 1.88 13.83 10.29
N VAL A 162 2.78 14.38 9.48
CA VAL A 162 2.52 14.93 8.15
C VAL A 162 2.76 13.86 7.10
N THR A 163 1.90 13.76 6.10
CA THR A 163 1.91 12.67 5.11
C THR A 163 2.09 13.14 3.66
N ALA A 164 1.71 14.37 3.34
CA ALA A 164 1.78 14.93 1.98
C ALA A 164 1.77 16.47 2.00
N SER A 165 2.15 17.09 0.89
CA SER A 165 1.73 18.44 0.50
C SER A 165 0.68 18.38 -0.60
N ASN A 166 -0.04 19.48 -0.82
CA ASN A 166 -0.97 19.62 -1.93
C ASN A 166 -0.22 19.95 -3.26
N ALA A 167 -0.97 20.07 -4.35
CA ALA A 167 -0.38 20.19 -5.70
C ALA A 167 0.46 21.47 -5.91
N ASP A 168 0.22 22.54 -5.17
CA ASP A 168 0.90 23.81 -5.21
C ASP A 168 1.84 24.08 -4.01
N ASP A 169 2.02 23.08 -3.14
CA ASP A 169 2.84 23.13 -1.93
C ASP A 169 2.48 24.27 -0.96
N THR A 170 1.22 24.69 -0.90
CA THR A 170 0.72 25.69 0.04
C THR A 170 0.22 25.06 1.35
N LEU A 171 -0.20 23.80 1.31
CA LEU A 171 -0.73 23.07 2.45
C LEU A 171 0.05 21.79 2.74
N LEU A 172 0.28 21.51 4.02
CA LEU A 172 0.66 20.18 4.49
C LEU A 172 -0.60 19.42 4.95
N LEU A 173 -0.67 18.12 4.66
CA LEU A 173 -1.70 17.22 5.16
C LEU A 173 -1.15 16.38 6.29
N GLY A 174 -1.87 16.31 7.39
CA GLY A 174 -1.48 15.53 8.56
C GLY A 174 -2.64 14.74 9.17
N GLN A 175 -2.26 13.77 9.98
CA GLN A 175 -3.20 12.98 10.78
C GLN A 175 -2.65 12.72 12.18
N VAL A 176 -3.55 12.55 13.15
CA VAL A 176 -3.21 12.21 14.53
C VAL A 176 -4.23 11.25 15.10
N ALA A 177 -3.80 10.35 15.99
CA ALA A 177 -4.67 9.46 16.76
C ALA A 177 -4.23 9.58 18.23
N TYR A 178 -5.00 10.32 19.03
CA TYR A 178 -4.63 10.72 20.37
C TYR A 178 -4.60 9.55 21.36
N GLY A 179 -3.42 9.31 21.98
CA GLY A 179 -3.23 8.19 22.91
C GLY A 179 -3.22 6.80 22.24
N ALA A 180 -3.05 6.73 20.91
CA ALA A 180 -2.90 5.46 20.23
C ALA A 180 -1.66 4.71 20.72
N LYS A 181 -1.83 3.42 21.02
CA LYS A 181 -0.70 2.54 21.35
C LYS A 181 0.01 2.11 20.08
N PRO A 182 1.34 1.86 20.11
CA PRO A 182 2.05 1.24 19.01
C PRO A 182 1.37 -0.07 18.61
N LEU A 183 1.25 -0.34 17.30
CA LEU A 183 0.75 -1.62 16.80
C LEU A 183 1.64 -2.77 17.25
N GLN A 184 2.92 -2.46 17.46
CA GLN A 184 3.91 -3.39 17.98
C GLN A 184 4.88 -2.70 18.92
N PRO A 185 5.10 -3.24 20.12
CA PRO A 185 6.19 -2.83 20.97
C PRO A 185 7.55 -3.08 20.29
N LYS A 186 8.43 -2.08 20.34
CA LYS A 186 9.80 -2.17 19.79
C LYS A 186 10.85 -2.41 20.88
N ASP A 187 10.43 -2.95 22.03
CA ASP A 187 11.34 -3.36 23.08
C ASP A 187 12.15 -4.61 22.70
N ALA A 188 13.30 -4.79 23.35
CA ALA A 188 14.22 -5.87 23.03
C ALA A 188 13.59 -7.27 23.18
N ALA A 189 12.71 -7.49 24.17
CA ALA A 189 12.05 -8.78 24.39
C ALA A 189 11.04 -9.10 23.26
N SER A 190 10.28 -8.11 22.81
CA SER A 190 9.38 -8.22 21.68
C SER A 190 10.14 -8.48 20.37
N ILE A 191 11.26 -7.79 20.14
CA ILE A 191 12.10 -8.01 18.96
C ILE A 191 12.71 -9.42 19.00
N ALA A 192 13.19 -9.88 20.15
CA ALA A 192 13.73 -11.24 20.30
C ALA A 192 12.66 -12.32 20.03
N LYS A 193 11.42 -12.08 20.46
CA LYS A 193 10.31 -13.02 20.32
C LYS A 193 9.69 -13.06 18.92
N PHE A 194 9.53 -11.92 18.27
CA PHE A 194 8.77 -11.78 17.03
C PHE A 194 9.58 -11.33 15.82
N GLY A 195 10.86 -10.98 16.04
CA GLY A 195 11.69 -10.34 15.03
C GLY A 195 11.35 -8.86 14.85
N ASN A 196 12.02 -8.23 13.91
CA ASN A 196 11.81 -6.81 13.58
C ASN A 196 10.65 -6.64 12.60
N THR A 197 9.45 -7.04 13.00
CA THR A 197 8.22 -6.97 12.18
C THR A 197 7.32 -5.83 12.64
N GLU A 198 6.54 -5.28 11.72
CA GLU A 198 5.58 -4.21 12.02
C GLU A 198 4.37 -4.72 12.83
N TYR A 199 4.01 -5.99 12.65
CA TYR A 199 2.89 -6.61 13.33
C TYR A 199 3.33 -7.89 14.06
N ALA A 200 3.02 -7.99 15.34
CA ALA A 200 3.27 -9.17 16.14
C ALA A 200 2.08 -9.52 17.03
N ALA A 201 1.66 -10.78 17.02
CA ALA A 201 0.61 -11.30 17.89
C ALA A 201 0.85 -12.78 18.19
N LEU A 202 0.27 -13.27 19.31
CA LEU A 202 0.27 -14.69 19.65
C LEU A 202 -1.05 -15.32 19.22
N GLY A 203 -0.98 -16.57 18.79
CA GLY A 203 -2.14 -17.43 18.59
C GLY A 203 -2.72 -17.95 19.89
N PRO A 204 -3.87 -18.66 19.85
CA PRO A 204 -4.48 -19.29 21.02
C PRO A 204 -3.57 -20.32 21.70
N ASP A 205 -2.60 -20.89 20.96
CA ASP A 205 -1.59 -21.83 21.44
C ASP A 205 -0.37 -21.16 22.07
N GLY A 206 -0.37 -19.83 22.20
CA GLY A 206 0.74 -19.04 22.73
C GLY A 206 1.94 -18.88 21.80
N LYS A 207 1.87 -19.38 20.56
CA LYS A 207 2.93 -19.24 19.57
C LYS A 207 2.78 -17.96 18.73
N PRO A 208 3.88 -17.39 18.21
CA PRO A 208 3.82 -16.29 17.27
C PRO A 208 2.99 -16.64 16.03
N LEU A 209 2.07 -15.76 15.66
CA LEU A 209 1.35 -15.83 14.40
C LEU A 209 2.25 -15.41 13.24
N ASN A 210 1.95 -15.88 12.03
CA ASN A 210 2.55 -15.34 10.82
C ASN A 210 2.14 -13.87 10.61
N PHE A 211 2.85 -13.17 9.74
CA PHE A 211 2.67 -11.73 9.49
C PHE A 211 1.20 -11.37 9.17
N ALA A 212 0.57 -12.08 8.22
CA ALA A 212 -0.79 -11.77 7.78
C ALA A 212 -1.83 -11.94 8.88
N LYS A 213 -1.72 -13.01 9.69
CA LYS A 213 -2.62 -13.25 10.83
C LYS A 213 -2.37 -12.24 11.95
N ALA A 214 -1.11 -11.95 12.27
CA ALA A 214 -0.73 -10.96 13.27
C ALA A 214 -1.25 -9.56 12.90
N LYS A 215 -1.11 -9.16 11.62
CA LYS A 215 -1.69 -7.92 11.07
C LYS A 215 -3.20 -7.87 11.32
N GLY A 216 -3.93 -8.93 11.03
CA GLY A 216 -5.38 -9.01 11.27
C GLY A 216 -5.77 -8.79 12.72
N VAL A 217 -5.05 -9.42 13.68
CA VAL A 217 -5.28 -9.26 15.12
C VAL A 217 -5.05 -7.80 15.55
N ARG A 218 -3.90 -7.22 15.17
CA ARG A 218 -3.55 -5.84 15.56
C ARG A 218 -4.46 -4.79 14.95
N MET A 219 -4.89 -4.99 13.71
CA MET A 219 -5.87 -4.11 13.08
C MET A 219 -7.23 -4.14 13.80
N LEU A 220 -7.69 -5.33 14.22
CA LEU A 220 -8.93 -5.46 14.97
C LEU A 220 -8.84 -4.78 16.34
N GLU A 221 -7.74 -5.02 17.08
CA GLU A 221 -7.50 -4.39 18.40
C GLU A 221 -7.50 -2.87 18.30
N ARG A 222 -6.76 -2.30 17.36
CA ARG A 222 -6.66 -0.85 17.17
C ARG A 222 -8.00 -0.25 16.75
N TRP A 223 -8.71 -0.87 15.84
CA TRP A 223 -10.03 -0.42 15.41
C TRP A 223 -11.05 -0.48 16.55
N SER A 224 -11.01 -1.53 17.37
CA SER A 224 -11.91 -1.69 18.53
C SER A 224 -11.60 -0.71 19.66
N ALA A 225 -10.39 -0.17 19.74
CA ALA A 225 -9.99 0.77 20.77
C ALA A 225 -10.68 2.14 20.66
N ARG A 226 -11.28 2.48 19.51
CA ARG A 226 -12.03 3.72 19.27
C ARG A 226 -11.27 4.96 19.70
N VAL A 227 -10.01 5.05 19.28
CA VAL A 227 -9.12 6.16 19.62
C VAL A 227 -9.53 7.41 18.84
N PRO A 228 -9.74 8.57 19.49
CA PRO A 228 -10.01 9.82 18.79
C PRO A 228 -8.91 10.17 17.78
N ALA A 229 -9.30 10.48 16.57
CA ALA A 229 -8.38 10.79 15.48
C ALA A 229 -8.84 11.99 14.67
N GLU A 230 -7.89 12.71 14.09
CA GLU A 230 -8.12 13.88 13.25
C GLU A 230 -7.32 13.79 11.95
N LEU A 231 -7.96 14.25 10.87
CA LEU A 231 -7.31 14.66 9.64
C LEU A 231 -7.22 16.18 9.63
N PHE A 232 -6.06 16.75 9.34
CA PHE A 232 -5.86 18.20 9.40
C PHE A 232 -4.93 18.68 8.29
N THR A 233 -5.01 19.96 7.97
CA THR A 233 -4.04 20.66 7.14
C THR A 233 -3.27 21.69 7.97
N ILE A 234 -2.09 22.07 7.48
CA ILE A 234 -1.29 23.20 7.95
C ILE A 234 -1.01 24.07 6.74
N ASP A 235 -1.41 25.33 6.82
CA ASP A 235 -1.05 26.34 5.85
C ASP A 235 0.41 26.72 6.00
N LEU A 236 1.20 26.67 4.93
CA LEU A 236 2.65 26.89 4.99
C LEU A 236 3.06 28.36 5.09
N GLU A 237 2.17 29.27 4.74
CA GLU A 237 2.42 30.73 4.86
C GLU A 237 2.08 31.22 6.28
N SER A 238 0.88 30.94 6.77
CA SER A 238 0.39 31.41 8.07
C SER A 238 0.78 30.50 9.23
N GLY A 239 1.07 29.22 8.97
CA GLY A 239 1.24 28.18 9.99
C GLY A 239 -0.06 27.70 10.63
N GLU A 240 -1.22 28.16 10.16
CA GLU A 240 -2.53 27.80 10.70
C GLU A 240 -2.81 26.31 10.50
N ARG A 241 -3.22 25.64 11.60
CA ARG A 241 -3.70 24.24 11.55
C ARG A 241 -5.22 24.22 11.52
N LYS A 242 -5.78 23.60 10.48
CA LYS A 242 -7.22 23.40 10.30
C LYS A 242 -7.58 21.92 10.38
N VAL A 243 -8.53 21.57 11.26
CA VAL A 243 -9.10 20.22 11.33
C VAL A 243 -10.16 20.08 10.23
N LEU A 244 -10.03 19.02 9.42
CA LEU A 244 -10.93 18.71 8.30
C LEU A 244 -11.96 17.65 8.66
N TYR A 245 -11.53 16.64 9.45
CA TYR A 245 -12.35 15.50 9.81
C TYR A 245 -11.95 14.95 11.17
N GLN A 246 -12.93 14.59 12.00
CA GLN A 246 -12.74 13.99 13.31
C GLN A 246 -13.51 12.67 13.37
N THR A 247 -12.94 11.67 14.05
CA THR A 247 -13.52 10.34 14.18
C THR A 247 -12.91 9.60 15.36
N GLU A 248 -13.56 8.52 15.81
CA GLU A 248 -13.00 7.52 16.72
C GLU A 248 -12.50 6.27 15.96
N GLU A 249 -12.40 6.36 14.65
CA GLU A 249 -11.85 5.30 13.81
C GLU A 249 -10.43 5.68 13.38
N TRP A 250 -9.65 4.67 13.05
CA TRP A 250 -8.26 4.87 12.63
C TRP A 250 -8.16 5.45 11.22
N ILE A 251 -7.59 6.65 11.08
CA ILE A 251 -7.27 7.30 9.80
C ILE A 251 -5.88 6.85 9.35
N GLY A 252 -5.76 6.48 8.08
CA GLY A 252 -4.49 6.16 7.42
C GLY A 252 -4.41 6.70 6.00
N HIS A 253 -3.27 6.52 5.34
CA HIS A 253 -3.04 6.72 3.91
C HIS A 253 -3.49 8.09 3.35
N ALA A 254 -3.46 9.16 4.16
CA ALA A 254 -3.89 10.48 3.71
C ALA A 254 -2.95 11.05 2.63
N GLN A 255 -3.53 11.54 1.53
CA GLN A 255 -2.81 12.09 0.38
C GLN A 255 -3.65 13.14 -0.34
N PHE A 256 -3.02 14.24 -0.79
CA PHE A 256 -3.63 15.13 -1.76
C PHE A 256 -3.63 14.54 -3.17
N SER A 257 -4.58 14.96 -4.00
CA SER A 257 -4.51 14.76 -5.45
C SER A 257 -3.20 15.38 -5.99
N PRO A 258 -2.56 14.73 -6.98
CA PRO A 258 -1.34 15.28 -7.58
C PRO A 258 -1.57 16.57 -8.38
N THR A 259 -2.80 16.87 -8.77
CA THR A 259 -3.13 17.99 -9.68
C THR A 259 -4.22 18.92 -9.14
N ASP A 260 -5.06 18.47 -8.21
CA ASP A 260 -6.08 19.30 -7.55
C ASP A 260 -5.61 19.63 -6.12
N PRO A 261 -5.22 20.90 -5.83
CA PRO A 261 -4.70 21.28 -4.52
C PRO A 261 -5.75 21.20 -3.40
N LYS A 262 -7.02 21.00 -3.73
CA LYS A 262 -8.12 20.95 -2.76
C LYS A 262 -8.60 19.54 -2.47
N LEU A 263 -8.36 18.57 -3.34
CA LEU A 263 -8.89 17.21 -3.20
C LEU A 263 -7.95 16.33 -2.39
N ILE A 264 -8.49 15.70 -1.36
CA ILE A 264 -7.80 14.77 -0.47
C ILE A 264 -8.47 13.40 -0.53
N ARG A 265 -7.69 12.33 -0.57
CA ARG A 265 -8.11 10.99 -0.24
C ARG A 265 -7.50 10.55 1.09
N PHE A 266 -8.21 9.72 1.83
CA PHE A 266 -7.70 9.06 3.03
C PHE A 266 -8.40 7.72 3.24
N CYS A 267 -7.84 6.89 4.09
CA CYS A 267 -8.33 5.56 4.39
C CYS A 267 -8.85 5.49 5.82
N MET A 268 -10.02 4.89 6.01
CA MET A 268 -10.46 4.38 7.30
C MET A 268 -9.85 3.00 7.49
N GLU A 269 -8.91 2.89 8.42
CA GLU A 269 -8.20 1.65 8.69
C GLU A 269 -9.01 0.73 9.63
N GLY A 270 -8.78 -0.57 9.52
CA GLY A 270 -9.45 -1.56 10.35
C GLY A 270 -9.60 -2.89 9.63
N PRO A 271 -10.40 -3.84 10.16
CA PRO A 271 -10.68 -5.09 9.47
C PRO A 271 -11.31 -4.82 8.10
N TRP A 272 -10.61 -5.19 7.03
CA TRP A 272 -10.94 -4.81 5.65
C TRP A 272 -12.35 -5.17 5.21
N HIS A 273 -12.90 -6.25 5.73
CA HIS A 273 -14.28 -6.70 5.43
C HIS A 273 -15.36 -6.00 6.26
N ARG A 274 -15.00 -5.06 7.16
CA ARG A 274 -15.92 -4.34 8.07
C ARG A 274 -15.91 -2.84 7.88
N VAL A 275 -14.84 -2.28 7.32
CA VAL A 275 -14.61 -0.84 7.21
C VAL A 275 -14.75 -0.40 5.78
N ASP A 276 -15.48 0.70 5.54
CA ASP A 276 -15.54 1.38 4.23
C ASP A 276 -14.34 2.29 4.09
N ARG A 277 -13.27 1.74 3.51
CA ARG A 277 -11.90 2.23 3.66
C ARG A 277 -11.64 3.58 3.01
N ILE A 278 -11.94 3.73 1.73
CA ILE A 278 -11.44 4.86 0.94
C ILE A 278 -12.44 6.00 0.94
N LYS A 279 -12.00 7.17 1.40
CA LYS A 279 -12.78 8.40 1.46
C LYS A 279 -12.13 9.51 0.66
N LEU A 280 -12.95 10.41 0.14
CA LEU A 280 -12.56 11.69 -0.44
C LEU A 280 -13.14 12.83 0.40
N ILE A 281 -12.38 13.93 0.53
CA ILE A 281 -12.78 15.16 1.21
C ILE A 281 -12.03 16.32 0.56
N HIS A 282 -12.60 17.54 0.63
CA HIS A 282 -11.86 18.74 0.22
C HIS A 282 -11.06 19.35 1.37
N ALA A 283 -10.05 20.15 1.05
CA ALA A 283 -9.18 20.83 2.02
C ALA A 283 -9.92 21.87 2.90
N ASP A 284 -11.15 22.21 2.56
CA ASP A 284 -12.04 23.02 3.40
C ASP A 284 -12.88 22.21 4.39
N GLY A 285 -12.83 20.85 4.30
CA GLY A 285 -13.62 19.93 5.10
C GLY A 285 -14.95 19.52 4.44
N SER A 286 -15.29 20.07 3.29
CA SER A 286 -16.50 19.74 2.55
C SER A 286 -16.37 18.48 1.68
N GLY A 287 -17.47 17.99 1.15
CA GLY A 287 -17.48 16.95 0.11
C GLY A 287 -17.06 15.56 0.56
N LEU A 288 -17.17 15.25 1.86
CA LEU A 288 -16.85 13.90 2.37
C LEU A 288 -17.71 12.84 1.68
N ARG A 289 -17.06 11.87 1.03
CA ARG A 289 -17.76 10.76 0.36
C ARG A 289 -16.91 9.50 0.31
N SER A 290 -17.59 8.34 0.23
CA SER A 290 -16.94 7.05 -0.01
C SER A 290 -16.60 6.87 -1.50
N VAL A 291 -15.47 6.26 -1.77
CA VAL A 291 -15.03 5.90 -3.13
C VAL A 291 -15.70 4.63 -3.60
N HIS A 292 -15.85 3.66 -2.71
CA HIS A 292 -16.45 2.36 -2.99
C HIS A 292 -17.52 2.06 -1.94
N THR A 293 -18.63 1.49 -2.38
CA THR A 293 -19.71 1.00 -1.51
C THR A 293 -19.72 -0.52 -1.58
N ARG A 294 -19.71 -1.17 -0.43
CA ARG A 294 -19.74 -2.64 -0.31
C ARG A 294 -20.98 -3.22 -0.96
N THR A 295 -20.80 -4.18 -1.85
CA THR A 295 -21.88 -4.86 -2.58
C THR A 295 -22.15 -6.28 -2.11
N MET A 296 -21.16 -6.89 -1.42
CA MET A 296 -21.28 -8.28 -0.93
C MET A 296 -20.52 -8.50 0.37
N ASN A 297 -20.86 -9.56 1.10
CA ASN A 297 -20.12 -10.00 2.28
C ASN A 297 -18.69 -10.42 1.88
N PHE A 298 -17.72 -10.11 2.76
CA PHE A 298 -16.29 -10.40 2.55
C PHE A 298 -15.64 -9.68 1.37
N GLU A 299 -16.29 -8.71 0.78
CA GLU A 299 -15.66 -7.79 -0.14
C GLU A 299 -14.62 -6.94 0.60
N ILE A 300 -13.44 -6.79 0.02
CA ILE A 300 -12.35 -5.98 0.57
C ILE A 300 -11.76 -5.09 -0.50
N TRP A 301 -11.28 -3.90 -0.09
CA TRP A 301 -10.57 -2.96 -0.97
C TRP A 301 -9.59 -2.11 -0.18
N GLY A 302 -8.55 -1.62 -0.85
CA GLY A 302 -7.51 -0.79 -0.24
C GLY A 302 -6.39 -0.41 -1.20
N HIS A 303 -5.19 -0.13 -0.66
CA HIS A 303 -3.98 0.25 -1.39
C HIS A 303 -4.24 1.28 -2.50
N GLU A 304 -5.01 2.31 -2.15
CA GLU A 304 -5.48 3.32 -3.06
C GLU A 304 -4.37 4.30 -3.48
N PHE A 305 -4.43 4.78 -4.72
CA PHE A 305 -3.51 5.77 -5.28
C PHE A 305 -4.16 6.54 -6.43
N PHE A 306 -3.71 7.79 -6.64
CA PHE A 306 -4.13 8.57 -7.81
C PHE A 306 -3.31 8.19 -9.05
N SER A 307 -3.91 8.32 -10.24
CA SER A 307 -3.17 8.41 -11.48
C SER A 307 -2.30 9.66 -11.50
N HIS A 308 -1.24 9.68 -12.33
CA HIS A 308 -0.33 10.82 -12.41
C HIS A 308 -1.00 12.11 -12.87
N ASP A 309 -2.01 12.01 -13.74
CA ASP A 309 -2.82 13.13 -14.22
C ASP A 309 -3.95 13.54 -13.25
N GLY A 310 -4.07 12.85 -12.12
CA GLY A 310 -5.08 13.12 -11.08
C GLY A 310 -6.52 12.84 -11.48
N LYS A 311 -6.78 12.23 -12.66
CA LYS A 311 -8.13 11.97 -13.14
C LYS A 311 -8.77 10.75 -12.54
N TRP A 312 -7.98 9.76 -12.17
CA TRP A 312 -8.42 8.48 -11.65
C TRP A 312 -7.92 8.25 -10.23
N LEU A 313 -8.77 7.60 -9.43
CA LEU A 313 -8.38 6.96 -8.17
C LEU A 313 -8.46 5.46 -8.34
N TRP A 314 -7.33 4.79 -8.21
CA TRP A 314 -7.17 3.35 -8.33
C TRP A 314 -7.02 2.69 -6.96
N TYR A 315 -7.48 1.44 -6.83
CA TYR A 315 -7.38 0.64 -5.60
C TYR A 315 -7.48 -0.85 -5.91
N ASP A 316 -6.91 -1.70 -5.06
CA ASP A 316 -7.16 -3.13 -5.12
C ASP A 316 -8.55 -3.46 -4.59
N LEU A 317 -9.23 -4.42 -5.22
CA LEU A 317 -10.58 -4.84 -4.87
C LEU A 317 -10.69 -6.36 -4.99
N GLN A 318 -11.30 -7.01 -3.98
CA GLN A 318 -11.57 -8.45 -4.03
C GLN A 318 -13.05 -8.71 -3.78
N THR A 319 -13.67 -9.48 -4.65
CA THR A 319 -15.12 -9.70 -4.73
C THR A 319 -15.50 -11.19 -4.83
N PRO A 320 -15.54 -11.94 -3.70
CA PRO A 320 -15.09 -11.61 -2.35
C PRO A 320 -13.58 -11.88 -2.15
N ARG A 321 -13.08 -11.58 -0.96
CA ARG A 321 -11.70 -11.79 -0.52
C ARG A 321 -11.17 -13.17 -0.90
N GLY A 322 -10.01 -13.17 -1.61
CA GLY A 322 -9.31 -14.41 -2.00
C GLY A 322 -9.97 -15.20 -3.11
N GLN A 323 -10.99 -14.66 -3.81
CA GLN A 323 -11.69 -15.35 -4.89
C GLN A 323 -11.51 -14.64 -6.24
N VAL A 324 -11.87 -13.38 -6.32
CA VAL A 324 -11.74 -12.57 -7.54
C VAL A 324 -11.02 -11.29 -7.18
N PHE A 325 -10.00 -10.95 -7.95
CA PHE A 325 -9.17 -9.79 -7.68
C PHE A 325 -9.14 -8.84 -8.87
N TRP A 326 -9.26 -7.54 -8.57
CA TRP A 326 -9.33 -6.43 -9.52
C TRP A 326 -8.38 -5.30 -9.09
N VAL A 327 -7.86 -4.58 -10.06
CA VAL A 327 -7.47 -3.19 -9.87
C VAL A 327 -8.64 -2.34 -10.33
N ALA A 328 -9.32 -1.72 -9.38
CA ALA A 328 -10.54 -0.94 -9.61
C ALA A 328 -10.20 0.55 -9.71
N GLY A 329 -10.83 1.25 -10.67
CA GLY A 329 -10.66 2.66 -10.91
C GLY A 329 -11.98 3.43 -10.81
N LEU A 330 -11.90 4.62 -10.21
CA LEU A 330 -12.96 5.64 -10.20
C LEU A 330 -12.45 6.88 -10.93
N GLU A 331 -13.11 7.27 -12.03
CA GLU A 331 -12.88 8.55 -12.69
C GLU A 331 -13.51 9.66 -11.85
N LEU A 332 -12.70 10.61 -11.41
CA LEU A 332 -13.12 11.58 -10.39
C LEU A 332 -14.11 12.60 -10.90
N ALA A 333 -14.04 12.96 -12.19
CA ALA A 333 -14.91 13.96 -12.81
C ALA A 333 -16.30 13.43 -13.13
N THR A 334 -16.42 12.18 -13.62
CA THR A 334 -17.68 11.61 -14.12
C THR A 334 -18.29 10.58 -13.18
N GLY A 335 -17.49 9.99 -12.30
CA GLY A 335 -17.89 8.85 -11.48
C GLY A 335 -17.86 7.51 -12.22
N ARG A 336 -17.39 7.47 -13.46
CA ARG A 336 -17.24 6.25 -14.26
C ARG A 336 -16.29 5.28 -13.53
N ARG A 337 -16.58 3.96 -13.63
CA ARG A 337 -15.84 2.91 -12.98
C ARG A 337 -15.29 1.92 -13.98
N ILE A 338 -14.01 1.55 -13.79
CA ILE A 338 -13.34 0.51 -14.58
C ILE A 338 -12.73 -0.49 -13.60
N TRP A 339 -13.01 -1.78 -13.80
CA TRP A 339 -12.40 -2.87 -13.04
C TRP A 339 -11.54 -3.73 -13.95
N LYS A 340 -10.25 -3.83 -13.64
CA LYS A 340 -9.28 -4.61 -14.41
C LYS A 340 -9.02 -5.93 -13.70
N ARG A 341 -9.46 -7.05 -14.31
CA ARG A 341 -9.33 -8.40 -13.76
C ARG A 341 -7.88 -8.84 -13.67
N LEU A 342 -7.52 -9.42 -12.53
CA LEU A 342 -6.26 -10.13 -12.32
C LEU A 342 -6.51 -11.64 -12.30
N GLU A 343 -5.80 -12.38 -13.13
CA GLU A 343 -5.73 -13.82 -13.00
C GLU A 343 -4.90 -14.22 -11.76
N ALA A 344 -5.06 -15.44 -11.25
CA ALA A 344 -4.45 -15.83 -9.99
C ALA A 344 -2.93 -15.68 -9.94
N ASN A 345 -2.25 -15.88 -11.06
CA ASN A 345 -0.80 -15.69 -11.21
C ASN A 345 -0.36 -14.22 -11.34
N GLU A 346 -1.31 -13.29 -11.37
CA GLU A 346 -1.09 -11.84 -11.43
C GLU A 346 -1.37 -11.13 -10.10
N TRP A 347 -1.85 -11.87 -9.09
CA TRP A 347 -2.17 -11.29 -7.81
C TRP A 347 -0.93 -10.68 -7.15
N GLY A 348 -1.10 -9.47 -6.63
CA GLY A 348 -0.08 -8.67 -5.96
C GLY A 348 -0.66 -7.89 -4.81
N VAL A 349 0.19 -7.24 -4.03
CA VAL A 349 -0.22 -6.49 -2.83
C VAL A 349 -0.33 -5.01 -3.12
N HIS A 350 0.75 -4.38 -3.60
CA HIS A 350 0.73 -2.98 -4.00
C HIS A 350 0.70 -2.88 -5.52
N PHE A 351 0.01 -1.86 -5.99
CA PHE A 351 -0.05 -1.51 -7.39
C PHE A 351 0.44 -0.07 -7.59
N ASN A 352 1.06 0.19 -8.72
CA ASN A 352 1.46 1.52 -9.14
C ASN A 352 1.15 1.68 -10.62
N ILE A 353 1.00 2.93 -11.08
CA ILE A 353 0.70 3.22 -12.48
C ILE A 353 1.85 4.03 -13.08
N ALA A 354 2.20 3.73 -14.32
CA ALA A 354 3.23 4.46 -15.08
C ALA A 354 2.75 5.86 -15.46
N PRO A 355 3.66 6.77 -15.83
CA PRO A 355 3.30 8.11 -16.28
C PRO A 355 2.40 8.15 -17.53
N ASP A 356 2.34 7.05 -18.29
CA ASP A 356 1.41 6.90 -19.43
C ASP A 356 -0.06 6.74 -19.00
N ASN A 357 -0.33 6.57 -17.70
CA ASN A 357 -1.64 6.30 -17.10
C ASN A 357 -2.36 5.06 -17.68
N LYS A 358 -1.61 4.10 -18.22
CA LYS A 358 -2.12 2.86 -18.84
C LYS A 358 -1.43 1.60 -18.34
N THR A 359 -0.11 1.66 -18.19
CA THR A 359 0.72 0.55 -17.73
C THR A 359 0.75 0.54 -16.20
N PHE A 360 0.44 -0.61 -15.60
CA PHE A 360 0.52 -0.81 -14.15
C PHE A 360 1.69 -1.72 -13.80
N ALA A 361 2.05 -1.73 -12.54
CA ALA A 361 2.98 -2.69 -11.97
C ALA A 361 2.49 -3.15 -10.60
N SER A 362 2.89 -4.35 -10.18
CA SER A 362 2.59 -4.88 -8.85
C SER A 362 3.76 -5.63 -8.23
N ASP A 363 3.75 -5.72 -6.90
CA ASP A 363 4.63 -6.59 -6.11
C ASP A 363 3.85 -7.80 -5.57
N GLY A 364 4.46 -8.99 -5.62
CA GLY A 364 3.84 -10.22 -5.14
C GLY A 364 3.99 -10.41 -3.63
N GLY A 365 2.94 -10.92 -2.99
CA GLY A 365 2.91 -11.26 -1.56
C GLY A 365 3.48 -12.64 -1.24
N ASP A 366 3.75 -12.89 0.05
CA ASP A 366 4.09 -14.22 0.56
C ASP A 366 2.92 -15.18 0.52
N ALA A 367 3.19 -16.48 0.53
CA ALA A 367 2.19 -17.55 0.41
C ALA A 367 1.13 -17.58 1.55
N ASP A 368 1.40 -16.94 2.68
CA ASP A 368 0.45 -16.79 3.79
C ASP A 368 -0.47 -15.57 3.67
N MET A 369 -0.23 -14.72 2.66
CA MET A 369 -1.06 -13.56 2.35
C MET A 369 -2.18 -13.93 1.39
N VAL A 370 -3.33 -13.24 1.49
CA VAL A 370 -4.44 -13.45 0.55
C VAL A 370 -4.11 -13.02 -0.88
N ALA A 371 -3.26 -12.01 -1.03
CA ALA A 371 -2.82 -11.47 -2.31
C ALA A 371 -1.47 -12.07 -2.73
N HIS A 372 -1.45 -13.37 -3.03
CA HIS A 372 -0.25 -14.05 -3.54
C HIS A 372 -0.57 -14.81 -4.84
N ALA A 373 0.40 -14.89 -5.73
CA ALA A 373 0.31 -15.71 -6.92
C ALA A 373 0.74 -17.16 -6.59
N PRO A 374 0.05 -18.20 -7.13
CA PRO A 374 0.34 -19.60 -6.81
C PRO A 374 1.69 -20.09 -7.34
N ASP A 375 2.27 -19.39 -8.30
CA ASP A 375 3.50 -19.75 -9.00
C ASP A 375 4.73 -18.91 -8.60
N GLY A 376 4.63 -18.15 -7.51
CA GLY A 376 5.75 -17.43 -6.92
C GLY A 376 5.47 -15.95 -6.64
N LYS A 377 6.50 -15.24 -6.20
CA LYS A 377 6.47 -13.79 -5.92
C LYS A 377 7.23 -13.05 -7.01
N TRP A 378 6.63 -12.00 -7.54
CA TRP A 378 7.17 -11.29 -8.69
C TRP A 378 7.00 -9.78 -8.57
N ILE A 379 7.99 -9.01 -9.04
CA ILE A 379 7.70 -7.69 -9.58
C ILE A 379 7.24 -7.90 -11.02
N GLN A 380 6.08 -7.35 -11.38
CA GLN A 380 5.50 -7.54 -12.71
C GLN A 380 4.89 -6.27 -13.27
N LEU A 381 4.92 -6.15 -14.59
CA LEU A 381 4.13 -5.18 -15.36
C LEU A 381 2.77 -5.78 -15.67
N LEU A 382 1.76 -4.91 -15.72
CA LEU A 382 0.38 -5.26 -16.02
C LEU A 382 -0.12 -4.31 -17.11
N GLN A 383 -0.48 -4.84 -18.26
CA GLN A 383 -1.05 -4.10 -19.38
C GLN A 383 -2.52 -4.45 -19.50
N ALA A 384 -3.38 -3.43 -19.53
CA ALA A 384 -4.81 -3.65 -19.69
C ALA A 384 -5.13 -4.10 -21.12
N GLU A 385 -6.01 -5.09 -21.23
CA GLU A 385 -6.61 -5.57 -22.46
C GLU A 385 -8.13 -5.50 -22.35
N ASP A 386 -8.78 -5.04 -23.41
CA ASP A 386 -10.24 -5.03 -23.48
C ASP A 386 -10.78 -6.46 -23.48
N ILE A 387 -11.90 -6.67 -22.80
CA ILE A 387 -12.71 -7.87 -23.00
C ILE A 387 -13.62 -7.58 -24.17
N VAL A 388 -13.28 -8.12 -25.32
CA VAL A 388 -14.05 -7.93 -26.56
C VAL A 388 -15.14 -8.98 -26.62
N ASP A 389 -16.40 -8.55 -26.54
CA ASP A 389 -17.52 -9.33 -27.03
C ASP A 389 -17.87 -8.77 -28.43
N ALA A 390 -17.56 -9.56 -29.46
CA ALA A 390 -17.48 -9.10 -30.84
C ALA A 390 -18.82 -8.59 -31.44
N ASP A 391 -19.95 -8.84 -30.77
CA ASP A 391 -21.27 -8.63 -31.34
C ASP A 391 -22.13 -7.55 -30.67
N LEU A 392 -21.65 -6.88 -29.62
CA LEU A 392 -22.46 -5.92 -28.87
C LEU A 392 -21.78 -4.55 -28.71
N PRO A 393 -22.17 -3.55 -29.49
CA PRO A 393 -21.53 -2.22 -29.47
C PRO A 393 -22.09 -1.25 -28.41
N SER A 394 -22.91 -1.63 -27.46
CA SER A 394 -23.51 -0.67 -26.52
C SER A 394 -22.92 -0.73 -25.12
N TYR A 395 -22.20 0.33 -24.75
CA TYR A 395 -21.80 0.58 -23.38
C TYR A 395 -22.83 1.48 -22.68
N ASP A 396 -23.26 1.10 -21.49
CA ASP A 396 -23.94 2.00 -20.56
C ASP A 396 -22.88 2.58 -19.61
N ASP A 397 -22.59 3.87 -19.73
CA ASP A 397 -21.59 4.58 -18.92
C ASP A 397 -21.88 4.54 -17.41
N LYS A 398 -23.09 4.16 -17.01
CA LYS A 398 -23.48 3.98 -15.61
C LYS A 398 -23.05 2.64 -15.03
N LEU A 399 -22.72 1.67 -15.88
CA LEU A 399 -22.24 0.37 -15.47
C LEU A 399 -20.73 0.37 -15.35
N ILE A 400 -20.21 -0.65 -14.63
CA ILE A 400 -18.78 -0.86 -14.49
C ILE A 400 -18.23 -1.45 -15.79
N THR A 401 -17.27 -0.77 -16.39
CA THR A 401 -16.51 -1.31 -17.51
C THR A 401 -15.52 -2.35 -16.98
N VAL A 402 -15.49 -3.54 -17.55
CA VAL A 402 -14.57 -4.60 -17.14
C VAL A 402 -13.52 -4.80 -18.20
N GLU A 403 -12.26 -4.81 -17.77
CA GLU A 403 -11.07 -5.15 -18.56
C GLU A 403 -10.32 -6.30 -17.88
N LYS A 404 -9.31 -6.85 -18.51
CA LYS A 404 -8.38 -7.81 -17.92
C LYS A 404 -6.95 -7.32 -18.04
N PHE A 405 -6.05 -7.91 -17.28
CA PHE A 405 -4.63 -7.66 -17.41
C PHE A 405 -3.93 -8.79 -18.18
N LYS A 406 -2.83 -8.42 -18.80
CA LYS A 406 -1.76 -9.30 -19.25
C LYS A 406 -0.49 -8.91 -18.52
N SER A 407 0.12 -9.87 -17.83
CA SER A 407 1.32 -9.62 -17.02
C SER A 407 2.61 -9.97 -17.76
N THR A 408 3.66 -9.22 -17.44
CA THR A 408 5.06 -9.51 -17.78
C THR A 408 5.90 -9.49 -16.52
N ARG A 409 6.54 -10.59 -16.19
CA ARG A 409 7.41 -10.70 -14.99
C ARG A 409 8.72 -9.99 -15.19
N LEU A 410 9.15 -9.24 -14.18
CA LEU A 410 10.37 -8.45 -14.23
C LEU A 410 11.43 -8.94 -13.25
N VAL A 411 11.06 -9.31 -12.01
CA VAL A 411 12.00 -9.77 -10.97
C VAL A 411 11.39 -10.93 -10.20
N ASP A 412 12.18 -11.98 -10.01
CA ASP A 412 11.87 -13.06 -9.09
C ASP A 412 12.12 -12.63 -7.63
N LEU A 413 11.05 -12.52 -6.86
CA LEU A 413 11.10 -12.20 -5.43
C LEU A 413 11.06 -13.43 -4.53
N SER A 414 11.34 -14.65 -5.03
CA SER A 414 11.28 -15.87 -4.22
C SER A 414 12.18 -15.83 -2.99
N ALA A 415 13.31 -15.12 -3.07
CA ALA A 415 14.24 -14.90 -1.94
C ALA A 415 13.87 -13.69 -1.06
N HIS A 416 12.85 -12.94 -1.40
CA HIS A 416 12.38 -11.78 -0.64
C HIS A 416 11.44 -12.21 0.49
N ASP A 417 11.60 -11.66 1.69
CA ASP A 417 10.70 -11.81 2.82
C ASP A 417 9.76 -10.59 2.87
N TYR A 418 8.48 -10.80 2.67
CA TYR A 418 7.47 -9.73 2.56
C TYR A 418 7.15 -9.02 3.88
N ARG A 419 7.77 -9.37 4.99
CA ARG A 419 7.79 -8.52 6.19
C ARG A 419 8.42 -7.15 5.93
N LEU A 420 9.17 -7.04 4.84
CA LEU A 420 9.56 -5.81 4.17
C LEU A 420 8.69 -5.63 2.92
N GLU A 421 7.83 -4.63 2.91
CA GLU A 421 7.03 -4.32 1.72
C GLU A 421 7.90 -3.68 0.63
N PRO A 422 7.88 -4.18 -0.63
CA PRO A 422 8.67 -3.62 -1.72
C PRO A 422 8.35 -2.17 -2.06
N ASN A 423 7.09 -1.74 -1.92
CA ASN A 423 6.66 -0.36 -2.16
C ASN A 423 7.12 0.18 -3.53
N LEU A 424 6.86 -0.59 -4.56
CA LEU A 424 7.32 -0.32 -5.92
C LEU A 424 6.74 0.97 -6.50
N ARG A 425 7.51 1.62 -7.38
CA ARG A 425 7.08 2.82 -8.12
C ARG A 425 7.81 2.96 -9.44
N PHE A 426 7.13 3.51 -10.44
CA PHE A 426 7.78 3.91 -11.68
C PHE A 426 8.65 5.14 -11.49
N THR A 427 9.74 5.22 -12.26
CA THR A 427 10.44 6.50 -12.48
C THR A 427 9.58 7.45 -13.32
N PRO A 428 9.81 8.77 -13.25
CA PRO A 428 9.02 9.75 -14.00
C PRO A 428 9.05 9.58 -15.52
N ASP A 429 10.09 8.94 -16.06
CA ASP A 429 10.18 8.58 -17.49
C ASP A 429 9.53 7.22 -17.84
N GLY A 430 9.02 6.51 -16.84
CA GLY A 430 8.38 5.20 -17.01
C GLY A 430 9.32 4.03 -17.33
N LYS A 431 10.64 4.26 -17.42
CA LYS A 431 11.58 3.24 -17.89
C LYS A 431 12.01 2.25 -16.82
N TRP A 432 11.89 2.61 -15.55
CA TRP A 432 12.33 1.78 -14.44
C TRP A 432 11.26 1.64 -13.38
N LEU A 433 11.25 0.49 -12.70
CA LEU A 433 10.54 0.28 -11.45
C LEU A 433 11.53 0.22 -10.30
N VAL A 434 11.38 1.13 -9.34
CA VAL A 434 12.19 1.17 -8.11
C VAL A 434 11.44 0.51 -6.98
N PHE A 435 12.12 -0.34 -6.19
CA PHE A 435 11.52 -1.09 -5.08
C PHE A 435 12.54 -1.39 -3.98
N ALA A 436 12.07 -1.65 -2.75
CA ALA A 436 12.90 -2.15 -1.67
C ALA A 436 12.85 -3.68 -1.64
N SER A 437 13.99 -4.31 -1.38
CA SER A 437 14.03 -5.77 -1.21
C SER A 437 15.17 -6.21 -0.28
N ASN A 438 14.93 -7.33 0.41
CA ASN A 438 15.91 -8.05 1.21
C ASN A 438 16.33 -9.39 0.55
N MET A 439 16.11 -9.55 -0.76
CA MET A 439 16.40 -10.78 -1.51
C MET A 439 17.88 -11.24 -1.45
N HIS A 440 18.79 -10.34 -1.11
CA HIS A 440 20.21 -10.63 -0.88
C HIS A 440 20.58 -10.63 0.62
N GLY A 441 19.62 -10.87 1.52
CA GLY A 441 19.80 -10.98 2.96
C GLY A 441 19.68 -9.66 3.72
N ALA A 442 20.09 -8.53 3.15
CA ALA A 442 19.93 -7.20 3.73
C ALA A 442 18.97 -6.35 2.90
N GLN A 443 18.28 -5.44 3.57
CA GLN A 443 17.38 -4.49 2.89
C GLN A 443 18.19 -3.50 2.06
N HIS A 444 17.85 -3.40 0.76
CA HIS A 444 18.39 -2.44 -0.18
C HIS A 444 17.29 -1.90 -1.10
N VAL A 445 17.61 -0.82 -1.80
CA VAL A 445 16.78 -0.25 -2.87
C VAL A 445 17.33 -0.71 -4.22
N TYR A 446 16.45 -1.20 -5.07
CA TYR A 446 16.75 -1.71 -6.41
C TYR A 446 15.91 -0.97 -7.46
N ALA A 447 16.40 -1.01 -8.69
CA ALA A 447 15.63 -0.64 -9.88
C ALA A 447 15.69 -1.77 -10.90
N VAL A 448 14.57 -2.09 -11.54
CA VAL A 448 14.49 -3.03 -12.66
C VAL A 448 14.05 -2.29 -13.92
N ASP A 449 14.64 -2.65 -15.07
CA ASP A 449 14.23 -2.16 -16.37
C ASP A 449 12.78 -2.58 -16.66
N ALA A 450 11.91 -1.59 -16.80
CA ALA A 450 10.48 -1.73 -17.06
C ALA A 450 10.11 -1.56 -18.54
N SER A 451 11.09 -1.47 -19.44
CA SER A 451 10.84 -1.39 -20.88
C SER A 451 10.01 -2.57 -21.34
N LEU A 452 8.97 -2.31 -22.13
CA LEU A 452 8.23 -3.39 -22.77
C LEU A 452 9.12 -4.09 -23.80
N PRO A 453 8.94 -5.42 -23.97
CA PRO A 453 9.73 -6.19 -24.93
C PRO A 453 9.51 -5.72 -26.36
#